data_9afd8fad31fe513ec776c7392e1558f6
#
_entry.id   9afd8fad31fe513ec776c7392e1558f6
#
_cell.length_a   1.000
_cell.length_b   1.000
_cell.length_c   1.000
_cell.angle_alpha   90.00
_cell.angle_beta   90.00
_cell.angle_gamma   90.00
#
_symmetry.space_group_name_H-M   'P 1'
#
loop_
_entity.id
_entity.type
_entity.pdbx_description
1 polymer ?
#
loop_
_entity_poly.entity_id
_entity_poly.type
_entity_poly.pdbx_seq_one_letter_code
_entity_poly.pdbx_strand_id
1 'polypeptide(L)'
;MRGHESPLFIRAYFCDRLLHHNIYTMMKREKSHGTRLFDAIRTRFGRHDREQDREVEEDLLKAVYELGGRIAADEVQRVGESLGVDADRTAAAVGRLALRGELTMGDELQLTDAGREHALRIVRAHRIYEQYLAEHSGYAPAEWHERAHRMEHRISDAEQERIVSLLRNPSFDPHGDPIPTRSLEVAERGDDDRALRARSWWRVTHVEDDDRTLFTLIDALGLTKDSVLFITDVTPEGFTFMYEGERFTLPAAAHAALNMEPMTDDEVRRSPEADARRLTRLEPGVTARIVGLSPSCRGALRRRLLDLGFVRGSTVSIDLVSPMGNPVAYAVRGTAIALRHDQARYILIGTGSSQPS
;
A
#
# COMPACT_ATOMS: atom_id res chain seq x y z
N MET A 1 35.58 -17.08 12.16
CA MET A 1 34.55 -16.69 11.19
C MET A 1 34.18 -15.25 11.49
N ARG A 2 34.56 -14.34 10.62
CA ARG A 2 34.42 -12.89 10.83
C ARG A 2 33.15 -12.42 10.12
N GLY A 3 32.18 -11.89 10.91
CA GLY A 3 30.96 -11.28 10.38
C GLY A 3 31.27 -9.90 9.75
N HIS A 4 30.82 -9.70 8.54
CA HIS A 4 30.85 -8.40 7.87
C HIS A 4 29.67 -7.54 8.39
N GLU A 5 29.98 -6.54 9.18
CA GLU A 5 29.03 -5.46 9.47
C GLU A 5 28.99 -4.46 8.33
N SER A 6 27.81 -4.08 7.93
CA SER A 6 27.52 -3.20 6.79
C SER A 6 27.89 -1.72 7.09
N PRO A 7 28.49 -0.98 6.15
CA PRO A 7 29.02 0.37 6.41
C PRO A 7 28.01 1.47 6.64
N LEU A 8 26.71 1.20 6.53
CA LEU A 8 25.64 2.23 6.61
C LEU A 8 25.26 2.60 8.04
N PHE A 9 25.46 1.70 9.03
CA PHE A 9 25.14 1.99 10.43
C PHE A 9 26.15 2.92 11.11
N ILE A 10 27.38 2.96 10.62
CA ILE A 10 28.46 3.76 11.21
C ILE A 10 28.32 5.26 10.86
N ARG A 11 27.64 5.60 9.76
CA ARG A 11 27.51 7.01 9.33
C ARG A 11 26.49 7.82 10.15
N ALA A 12 25.46 7.20 10.67
CA ALA A 12 24.46 7.88 11.50
C ALA A 12 25.02 8.21 12.90
N TYR A 13 25.79 7.30 13.49
CA TYR A 13 26.36 7.48 14.84
C TYR A 13 27.52 8.50 14.90
N PHE A 14 28.26 8.65 13.79
CA PHE A 14 29.37 9.63 13.71
C PHE A 14 28.88 11.07 13.46
N CYS A 15 27.74 11.24 12.78
CA CYS A 15 27.18 12.57 12.51
C CYS A 15 26.67 13.23 13.79
N ASP A 16 26.07 12.47 14.70
CA ASP A 16 25.54 12.97 15.98
C ASP A 16 26.67 13.37 16.96
N ARG A 17 27.76 12.61 17.01
CA ARG A 17 28.89 12.89 17.88
C ARG A 17 29.78 14.08 17.41
N LEU A 18 29.88 14.28 16.10
CA LEU A 18 30.60 15.42 15.50
C LEU A 18 29.82 16.73 15.67
N LEU A 19 28.48 16.71 15.65
CA LEU A 19 27.65 17.87 15.95
C LEU A 19 27.80 18.31 17.42
N HIS A 20 27.81 17.38 18.35
CA HIS A 20 27.99 17.70 19.78
C HIS A 20 29.40 18.22 20.09
N HIS A 21 30.42 17.69 19.45
CA HIS A 21 31.81 18.16 19.70
C HIS A 21 32.10 19.53 19.07
N ASN A 22 31.53 19.83 17.89
CA ASN A 22 31.65 21.15 17.27
C ASN A 22 30.85 22.25 18.01
N ILE A 23 29.68 21.94 18.54
CA ILE A 23 28.87 22.87 19.32
C ILE A 23 29.61 23.27 20.62
N TYR A 24 30.22 22.29 21.32
CA TYR A 24 30.95 22.56 22.56
C TYR A 24 32.22 23.38 22.33
N THR A 25 32.88 23.23 21.18
CA THR A 25 34.12 23.98 20.85
C THR A 25 33.80 25.39 20.35
N MET A 26 32.67 25.61 19.65
CA MET A 26 32.21 26.95 19.26
C MET A 26 31.73 27.78 20.46
N MET A 27 31.10 27.16 21.46
CA MET A 27 30.63 27.86 22.66
C MET A 27 31.74 28.49 23.52
N LYS A 28 32.98 28.06 23.34
CA LYS A 28 34.15 28.59 24.11
C LYS A 28 34.79 29.84 23.50
N ARG A 29 34.39 30.25 22.28
CA ARG A 29 35.12 31.28 21.53
C ARG A 29 34.42 32.65 21.35
N GLU A 30 33.13 32.80 21.66
CA GLU A 30 32.43 34.07 21.41
C GLU A 30 31.46 34.48 22.52
N LYS A 31 31.91 35.37 23.39
CA LYS A 31 31.10 36.00 24.45
C LYS A 31 30.18 37.14 23.96
N SER A 32 30.11 37.46 22.66
CA SER A 32 29.37 38.65 22.18
C SER A 32 28.29 38.39 21.13
N HIS A 33 28.10 37.14 20.64
CA HIS A 33 27.04 36.77 19.68
C HIS A 33 26.11 35.66 20.21
N GLY A 34 26.20 35.31 21.48
CA GLY A 34 25.58 34.15 22.09
C GLY A 34 24.05 34.11 22.06
N THR A 35 23.40 35.26 22.21
CA THR A 35 21.92 35.31 22.35
C THR A 35 21.19 34.90 21.07
N ARG A 36 21.64 35.38 19.93
CA ARG A 36 20.97 35.07 18.63
C ARG A 36 21.16 33.61 18.19
N LEU A 37 22.32 33.03 18.44
CA LEU A 37 22.60 31.64 18.11
C LEU A 37 21.85 30.68 19.05
N PHE A 38 21.78 30.98 20.33
CA PHE A 38 21.00 30.23 21.32
C PHE A 38 19.49 30.30 21.03
N ASP A 39 18.99 31.48 20.65
CA ASP A 39 17.60 31.63 20.24
C ASP A 39 17.28 30.89 18.93
N ALA A 40 18.19 30.89 17.95
CA ALA A 40 18.05 30.15 16.72
C ALA A 40 18.08 28.61 16.96
N ILE A 41 18.99 28.15 17.81
CA ILE A 41 19.10 26.74 18.20
C ILE A 41 17.85 26.33 19.00
N ARG A 42 17.47 27.09 20.02
CA ARG A 42 16.28 26.86 20.85
C ARG A 42 15.00 26.91 20.02
N THR A 43 14.90 27.81 19.04
CA THR A 43 13.77 27.89 18.12
C THR A 43 13.75 26.69 17.17
N ARG A 44 14.89 26.20 16.70
CA ARG A 44 15.01 25.05 15.80
C ARG A 44 14.72 23.73 16.53
N PHE A 45 15.28 23.53 17.73
CA PHE A 45 14.97 22.35 18.57
C PHE A 45 13.51 22.37 19.03
N GLY A 46 13.03 23.48 19.58
CA GLY A 46 11.63 23.58 20.02
C GLY A 46 10.59 23.60 18.86
N ARG A 47 11.03 23.74 17.60
CA ARG A 47 10.17 23.55 16.42
C ARG A 47 10.14 22.05 16.05
N HIS A 48 11.27 21.38 16.11
CA HIS A 48 11.39 19.95 15.84
C HIS A 48 10.60 19.12 16.87
N ASP A 49 10.74 19.44 18.16
CA ASP A 49 9.99 18.77 19.22
C ASP A 49 8.46 18.94 19.03
N ARG A 50 8.02 20.16 18.68
CA ARG A 50 6.59 20.43 18.42
C ARG A 50 6.06 19.73 17.17
N GLU A 51 6.88 19.56 16.13
CA GLU A 51 6.51 18.84 14.92
C GLU A 51 6.35 17.34 15.22
N GLN A 52 7.28 16.75 15.96
CA GLN A 52 7.19 15.37 16.43
C GLN A 52 6.01 15.12 17.38
N ASP A 53 5.73 16.07 18.28
CA ASP A 53 4.57 15.96 19.17
C ASP A 53 3.25 16.01 18.40
N ARG A 54 3.18 16.82 17.34
CA ARG A 54 2.02 16.88 16.47
C ARG A 54 1.86 15.57 15.67
N GLU A 55 2.93 15.03 15.10
CA GLU A 55 2.88 13.73 14.39
C GLU A 55 2.34 12.64 15.32
N VAL A 56 2.82 12.54 16.57
CA VAL A 56 2.31 11.59 17.56
C VAL A 56 0.81 11.80 17.88
N GLU A 57 0.36 13.04 17.98
CA GLU A 57 -1.05 13.35 18.21
C GLU A 57 -1.93 12.94 17.04
N GLU A 58 -1.48 13.19 15.82
CA GLU A 58 -2.16 12.84 14.58
C GLU A 58 -2.19 11.32 14.39
N ASP A 59 -1.10 10.60 14.67
CA ASP A 59 -1.04 9.14 14.65
C ASP A 59 -2.01 8.52 15.65
N LEU A 60 -2.07 9.08 16.87
CA LEU A 60 -2.99 8.60 17.90
C LEU A 60 -4.45 8.81 17.50
N LEU A 61 -4.81 9.96 16.92
CA LEU A 61 -6.16 10.22 16.40
C LEU A 61 -6.55 9.22 15.30
N LYS A 62 -5.62 8.98 14.37
CA LYS A 62 -5.79 8.01 13.29
C LYS A 62 -6.02 6.60 13.85
N ALA A 63 -5.16 6.14 14.77
CA ALA A 63 -5.27 4.82 15.38
C ALA A 63 -6.60 4.64 16.14
N VAL A 64 -7.02 5.64 16.94
CA VAL A 64 -8.33 5.59 17.61
C VAL A 64 -9.49 5.54 16.60
N TYR A 65 -9.37 6.27 15.48
CA TYR A 65 -10.38 6.23 14.42
C TYR A 65 -10.49 4.84 13.77
N GLU A 66 -9.37 4.22 13.44
CA GLU A 66 -9.27 2.89 12.81
C GLU A 66 -9.81 1.79 13.74
N LEU A 67 -9.65 1.97 15.06
CA LEU A 67 -10.24 1.11 16.09
C LEU A 67 -11.75 1.39 16.39
N GLY A 68 -12.42 2.14 15.52
CA GLY A 68 -13.86 2.40 15.65
C GLY A 68 -14.22 3.68 16.40
N GLY A 69 -13.26 4.56 16.65
CA GLY A 69 -13.46 5.87 17.28
C GLY A 69 -13.49 5.88 18.81
N ARG A 70 -13.25 4.72 19.44
CA ARG A 70 -13.15 4.56 20.90
C ARG A 70 -12.23 3.39 21.24
N ILE A 71 -11.50 3.55 22.34
CA ILE A 71 -10.63 2.51 22.91
C ILE A 71 -10.77 2.52 24.44
N ALA A 72 -10.62 1.37 25.08
CA ALA A 72 -10.61 1.30 26.53
C ALA A 72 -9.38 2.03 27.10
N ALA A 73 -9.54 2.66 28.27
CA ALA A 73 -8.47 3.48 28.87
C ALA A 73 -7.18 2.68 29.14
N ASP A 74 -7.29 1.38 29.43
CA ASP A 74 -6.17 0.47 29.63
C ASP A 74 -5.50 0.02 28.30
N GLU A 75 -6.13 0.26 27.17
CA GLU A 75 -5.59 -0.03 25.83
C GLU A 75 -4.74 1.13 25.25
N VAL A 76 -4.93 2.34 25.76
CA VAL A 76 -4.25 3.56 25.25
C VAL A 76 -2.73 3.38 25.21
N GLN A 77 -2.17 2.76 26.24
CA GLN A 77 -0.74 2.50 26.33
C GLN A 77 -0.27 1.54 25.23
N ARG A 78 -1.03 0.47 24.95
CA ARG A 78 -0.73 -0.50 23.88
C ARG A 78 -0.80 0.14 22.50
N VAL A 79 -1.73 1.05 22.29
CA VAL A 79 -1.81 1.84 21.05
C VAL A 79 -0.56 2.73 20.90
N GLY A 80 -0.14 3.43 21.96
CA GLY A 80 1.10 4.21 21.93
C GLY A 80 2.33 3.34 21.62
N GLU A 81 2.44 2.18 22.23
CA GLU A 81 3.54 1.24 21.99
C GLU A 81 3.56 0.72 20.54
N SER A 82 2.40 0.43 19.95
CA SER A 82 2.30 0.04 18.54
C SER A 82 2.76 1.13 17.59
N LEU A 83 2.59 2.39 17.97
CA LEU A 83 3.10 3.58 17.25
C LEU A 83 4.59 3.89 17.57
N GLY A 84 5.24 3.09 18.41
CA GLY A 84 6.62 3.31 18.84
C GLY A 84 6.80 4.50 19.79
N VAL A 85 5.74 4.91 20.49
CA VAL A 85 5.70 6.04 21.40
C VAL A 85 5.72 5.54 22.84
N ASP A 86 6.57 6.15 23.69
CA ASP A 86 6.62 5.83 25.11
C ASP A 86 5.38 6.32 25.89
N ALA A 87 5.17 5.77 27.10
CA ALA A 87 4.01 6.03 27.93
C ALA A 87 3.79 7.51 28.26
N ASP A 88 4.88 8.22 28.57
CA ASP A 88 4.80 9.63 28.99
C ASP A 88 4.39 10.52 27.80
N ARG A 89 4.94 10.26 26.61
CA ARG A 89 4.57 10.96 25.38
C ARG A 89 3.15 10.63 24.94
N THR A 90 2.74 9.37 25.06
CA THR A 90 1.35 8.94 24.78
C THR A 90 0.37 9.67 25.70
N ALA A 91 0.61 9.67 27.01
CA ALA A 91 -0.25 10.37 27.97
C ALA A 91 -0.28 11.88 27.71
N ALA A 92 0.86 12.50 27.39
CA ALA A 92 0.93 13.91 27.04
C ALA A 92 0.14 14.23 25.77
N ALA A 93 0.22 13.39 24.73
CA ALA A 93 -0.54 13.54 23.48
C ALA A 93 -2.05 13.45 23.74
N VAL A 94 -2.50 12.43 24.48
CA VAL A 94 -3.91 12.30 24.91
C VAL A 94 -4.39 13.54 25.66
N GLY A 95 -3.59 14.03 26.62
CA GLY A 95 -3.91 15.25 27.37
C GLY A 95 -4.06 16.47 26.47
N ARG A 96 -3.17 16.66 25.49
CA ARG A 96 -3.25 17.79 24.54
C ARG A 96 -4.47 17.67 23.61
N LEU A 97 -4.76 16.47 23.11
CA LEU A 97 -5.95 16.20 22.29
C LEU A 97 -7.25 16.46 23.07
N ALA A 98 -7.30 16.03 24.32
CA ALA A 98 -8.45 16.30 25.20
C ALA A 98 -8.63 17.81 25.49
N LEU A 99 -7.53 18.53 25.72
CA LEU A 99 -7.55 20.00 25.91
C LEU A 99 -8.04 20.76 24.68
N ARG A 100 -7.80 20.25 23.47
CA ARG A 100 -8.33 20.81 22.22
C ARG A 100 -9.78 20.36 21.92
N GLY A 101 -10.33 19.47 22.75
CA GLY A 101 -11.66 18.96 22.56
C GLY A 101 -11.77 17.95 21.39
N GLU A 102 -10.68 17.32 21.01
CA GLU A 102 -10.63 16.29 19.96
C GLU A 102 -10.85 14.88 20.51
N LEU A 103 -10.57 14.69 21.82
CA LEU A 103 -10.84 13.46 22.57
C LEU A 103 -11.65 13.76 23.84
N THR A 104 -12.49 12.82 24.24
CA THR A 104 -13.08 12.75 25.58
C THR A 104 -12.42 11.64 26.37
N MET A 105 -12.21 11.87 27.66
CA MET A 105 -11.57 10.94 28.59
C MET A 105 -12.60 10.48 29.63
N GLY A 106 -12.72 9.17 29.81
CA GLY A 106 -13.57 8.50 30.78
C GLY A 106 -13.08 7.09 31.01
N ASP A 107 -13.99 6.14 31.16
CA ASP A 107 -13.67 4.70 31.16
C ASP A 107 -13.14 4.25 29.78
N GLU A 108 -13.53 4.99 28.75
CA GLU A 108 -13.03 4.87 27.37
C GLU A 108 -12.48 6.22 26.92
N LEU A 109 -11.46 6.17 26.04
CA LEU A 109 -11.02 7.30 25.24
C LEU A 109 -11.84 7.32 23.97
N GLN A 110 -12.51 8.43 23.66
CA GLN A 110 -13.42 8.53 22.53
C GLN A 110 -13.14 9.79 21.70
N LEU A 111 -13.17 9.63 20.37
CA LEU A 111 -13.11 10.77 19.45
C LEU A 111 -14.39 11.62 19.59
N THR A 112 -14.19 12.93 19.66
CA THR A 112 -15.27 13.89 19.41
C THR A 112 -15.52 14.05 17.90
N ASP A 113 -16.55 14.80 17.50
CA ASP A 113 -16.74 15.14 16.09
C ASP A 113 -15.54 15.87 15.51
N ALA A 114 -14.93 16.78 16.27
CA ALA A 114 -13.71 17.50 15.86
C ALA A 114 -12.50 16.54 15.72
N GLY A 115 -12.33 15.62 16.66
CA GLY A 115 -11.28 14.61 16.58
C GLY A 115 -11.49 13.65 15.42
N ARG A 116 -12.71 13.22 15.18
CA ARG A 116 -13.06 12.39 14.03
C ARG A 116 -12.78 13.10 12.70
N GLU A 117 -13.16 14.37 12.59
CA GLU A 117 -12.87 15.17 11.40
C GLU A 117 -11.37 15.32 11.17
N HIS A 118 -10.59 15.53 12.22
CA HIS A 118 -9.13 15.63 12.12
C HIS A 118 -8.51 14.29 11.70
N ALA A 119 -8.89 13.19 12.34
CA ALA A 119 -8.44 11.84 11.96
C ALA A 119 -8.74 11.53 10.49
N LEU A 120 -9.95 11.85 10.01
CA LEU A 120 -10.34 11.63 8.61
C LEU A 120 -9.51 12.43 7.61
N ARG A 121 -9.03 13.63 7.97
CA ARG A 121 -8.10 14.39 7.12
C ARG A 121 -6.75 13.68 6.98
N ILE A 122 -6.25 13.10 8.07
CA ILE A 122 -4.99 12.35 8.07
C ILE A 122 -5.14 11.07 7.24
N VAL A 123 -6.21 10.30 7.50
CA VAL A 123 -6.55 9.09 6.73
C VAL A 123 -6.67 9.41 5.23
N ARG A 124 -7.33 10.52 4.87
CA ARG A 124 -7.43 10.97 3.49
C ARG A 124 -6.05 11.25 2.88
N ALA A 125 -5.19 11.99 3.60
CA ALA A 125 -3.84 12.31 3.14
C ALA A 125 -3.02 11.04 2.90
N HIS A 126 -3.08 10.09 3.83
CA HIS A 126 -2.44 8.78 3.74
C HIS A 126 -2.86 8.03 2.48
N ARG A 127 -4.14 7.73 2.35
CA ARG A 127 -4.70 6.90 1.27
C ARG A 127 -4.54 7.53 -0.12
N ILE A 128 -4.66 8.85 -0.23
CA ILE A 128 -4.37 9.58 -1.49
C ILE A 128 -2.90 9.41 -1.87
N TYR A 129 -1.99 9.56 -0.91
CA TYR A 129 -0.56 9.48 -1.21
C TYR A 129 -0.14 8.04 -1.51
N GLU A 130 -0.71 7.06 -0.86
CA GLU A 130 -0.50 5.64 -1.13
C GLU A 130 -0.95 5.26 -2.55
N GLN A 131 -2.15 5.71 -2.96
CA GLN A 131 -2.62 5.55 -4.33
C GLN A 131 -1.71 6.24 -5.35
N TYR A 132 -1.16 7.41 -5.00
CA TYR A 132 -0.17 8.09 -5.84
C TYR A 132 1.12 7.26 -5.99
N LEU A 133 1.62 6.69 -4.91
CA LEU A 133 2.80 5.82 -4.95
C LEU A 133 2.57 4.60 -5.83
N ALA A 134 1.42 3.95 -5.71
CA ALA A 134 1.07 2.78 -6.50
C ALA A 134 1.01 3.06 -8.01
N GLU A 135 0.49 4.23 -8.41
CA GLU A 135 0.33 4.55 -9.82
C GLU A 135 1.51 5.30 -10.45
N HIS A 136 2.24 6.10 -9.67
CA HIS A 136 3.23 7.03 -10.21
C HIS A 136 4.66 6.81 -9.72
N SER A 137 4.88 5.94 -8.73
CA SER A 137 6.21 5.61 -8.26
C SER A 137 6.73 4.29 -8.85
N GLY A 138 7.96 3.95 -8.53
CA GLY A 138 8.55 2.63 -8.81
C GLY A 138 8.77 1.80 -7.54
N TYR A 139 8.17 2.23 -6.41
CA TYR A 139 8.31 1.53 -5.14
C TYR A 139 7.50 0.25 -5.11
N ALA A 140 8.00 -0.76 -4.38
CA ALA A 140 7.28 -1.99 -4.16
C ALA A 140 6.05 -1.75 -3.25
N PRO A 141 4.97 -2.57 -3.37
CA PRO A 141 3.77 -2.44 -2.54
C PRO A 141 4.06 -2.37 -1.04
N ALA A 142 4.96 -3.19 -0.54
CA ALA A 142 5.37 -3.20 0.87
C ALA A 142 6.05 -1.89 1.37
N GLU A 143 6.40 -0.97 0.46
CA GLU A 143 7.00 0.32 0.80
C GLU A 143 5.99 1.47 0.82
N TRP A 144 4.77 1.29 0.27
CA TRP A 144 3.82 2.38 0.10
C TRP A 144 3.31 2.90 1.42
N HIS A 145 2.88 2.00 2.31
CA HIS A 145 2.35 2.34 3.63
C HIS A 145 3.34 3.21 4.44
N GLU A 146 4.57 2.74 4.64
CA GLU A 146 5.58 3.49 5.40
C GLU A 146 5.91 4.87 4.78
N ARG A 147 5.85 4.97 3.45
CA ARG A 147 6.10 6.23 2.74
C ARG A 147 4.91 7.18 2.85
N ALA A 148 3.69 6.66 2.78
CA ALA A 148 2.48 7.43 2.96
C ALA A 148 2.37 7.96 4.39
N HIS A 149 2.64 7.13 5.39
CA HIS A 149 2.68 7.51 6.79
C HIS A 149 3.63 8.68 7.07
N ARG A 150 4.82 8.70 6.47
CA ARG A 150 5.75 9.84 6.59
C ARG A 150 5.28 11.12 5.90
N MET A 151 4.41 11.01 4.91
CA MET A 151 3.93 12.16 4.12
C MET A 151 2.60 12.73 4.61
N GLU A 152 1.76 11.93 5.26
CA GLU A 152 0.40 12.32 5.68
C GLU A 152 0.38 13.56 6.58
N HIS A 153 1.41 13.74 7.42
CA HIS A 153 1.57 14.89 8.31
C HIS A 153 2.10 16.16 7.64
N ARG A 154 2.56 16.06 6.39
CA ARG A 154 3.31 17.14 5.69
C ARG A 154 2.63 17.64 4.44
N ILE A 155 1.77 16.83 3.86
CA ILE A 155 1.09 17.15 2.62
C ILE A 155 -0.05 18.15 2.86
N SER A 156 0.00 19.28 2.18
CA SER A 156 -1.04 20.31 2.28
C SER A 156 -2.32 19.89 1.53
N ASP A 157 -3.46 20.47 1.92
CA ASP A 157 -4.75 20.26 1.24
C ASP A 157 -4.66 20.56 -0.26
N ALA A 158 -3.91 21.61 -0.63
CA ALA A 158 -3.72 21.99 -2.03
C ALA A 158 -2.90 20.94 -2.82
N GLU A 159 -1.98 20.27 -2.18
CA GLU A 159 -1.22 19.16 -2.77
C GLU A 159 -2.06 17.90 -2.87
N GLN A 160 -2.86 17.59 -1.84
CA GLN A 160 -3.81 16.48 -1.90
C GLN A 160 -4.77 16.65 -3.08
N GLU A 161 -5.36 17.83 -3.28
CA GLU A 161 -6.28 18.08 -4.40
C GLU A 161 -5.59 17.97 -5.77
N ARG A 162 -4.32 18.39 -5.88
CA ARG A 162 -3.53 18.16 -7.11
C ARG A 162 -3.32 16.68 -7.40
N ILE A 163 -2.98 15.90 -6.38
CA ILE A 163 -2.79 14.45 -6.51
C ILE A 163 -4.12 13.78 -6.87
N VAL A 164 -5.21 14.12 -6.19
CA VAL A 164 -6.56 13.60 -6.48
C VAL A 164 -6.94 13.85 -7.94
N SER A 165 -6.68 15.06 -8.45
CA SER A 165 -6.93 15.40 -9.84
C SER A 165 -6.07 14.59 -10.82
N LEU A 166 -4.78 14.38 -10.49
CA LEU A 166 -3.86 13.56 -11.27
C LEU A 166 -4.32 12.09 -11.33
N LEU A 167 -4.83 11.58 -10.24
CA LEU A 167 -5.36 10.22 -10.07
C LEU A 167 -6.80 10.05 -10.60
N ARG A 168 -7.42 11.11 -11.16
CA ARG A 168 -8.79 11.12 -11.68
C ARG A 168 -9.85 10.77 -10.62
N ASN A 169 -9.71 11.35 -9.44
CA ASN A 169 -10.61 11.19 -8.30
C ASN A 169 -10.80 9.73 -7.86
N PRO A 170 -9.77 9.07 -7.33
CA PRO A 170 -9.87 7.71 -6.87
C PRO A 170 -10.82 7.62 -5.67
N SER A 171 -11.63 6.58 -5.63
CA SER A 171 -12.54 6.32 -4.50
C SER A 171 -11.92 5.39 -3.45
N PHE A 172 -10.88 4.64 -3.84
CA PHE A 172 -10.18 3.67 -3.02
C PHE A 172 -8.68 3.80 -3.19
N ASP A 173 -7.95 3.42 -2.19
CA ASP A 173 -6.50 3.27 -2.23
C ASP A 173 -6.08 1.95 -2.91
N PRO A 174 -4.77 1.62 -3.00
CA PRO A 174 -4.31 0.40 -3.65
C PRO A 174 -4.75 -0.89 -2.95
N HIS A 175 -5.04 -0.83 -1.65
CA HIS A 175 -5.43 -1.97 -0.84
C HIS A 175 -6.95 -2.20 -0.85
N GLY A 176 -7.72 -1.19 -1.20
CA GLY A 176 -9.18 -1.22 -1.27
C GLY A 176 -9.86 -0.43 -0.17
N ASP A 177 -9.11 0.34 0.58
CA ASP A 177 -9.64 1.25 1.59
C ASP A 177 -10.32 2.46 0.96
N PRO A 178 -11.54 2.83 1.40
CA PRO A 178 -12.25 3.95 0.85
C PRO A 178 -11.56 5.27 1.21
N ILE A 179 -11.16 6.04 0.21
CA ILE A 179 -10.57 7.37 0.39
C ILE A 179 -11.67 8.34 0.84
N PRO A 180 -11.57 8.97 2.04
CA PRO A 180 -12.53 9.97 2.45
C PRO A 180 -12.65 11.08 1.40
N THR A 181 -13.87 11.53 1.11
CA THR A 181 -14.11 12.65 0.19
C THR A 181 -13.55 13.95 0.75
N ARG A 182 -13.60 15.04 -0.01
CA ARG A 182 -13.24 16.37 0.49
C ARG A 182 -14.14 16.84 1.64
N SER A 183 -15.41 16.40 1.64
CA SER A 183 -16.37 16.60 2.76
C SER A 183 -16.21 15.60 3.88
N LEU A 184 -15.18 14.74 3.85
CA LEU A 184 -14.87 13.71 4.83
C LEU A 184 -15.92 12.60 4.95
N GLU A 185 -16.72 12.40 3.91
CA GLU A 185 -17.60 11.25 3.77
C GLU A 185 -16.78 10.04 3.37
N VAL A 186 -17.05 8.90 3.99
CA VAL A 186 -16.38 7.62 3.72
C VAL A 186 -17.41 6.64 3.15
N ALA A 187 -17.07 6.01 2.03
CA ALA A 187 -17.91 4.95 1.47
C ALA A 187 -17.99 3.77 2.45
N GLU A 188 -19.15 3.14 2.56
CA GLU A 188 -19.30 1.93 3.36
C GLU A 188 -18.48 0.80 2.73
N ARG A 189 -17.74 0.06 3.56
CA ARG A 189 -17.20 -1.23 3.17
C ARG A 189 -18.33 -2.24 3.09
N GLY A 190 -18.30 -3.11 2.10
CA GLY A 190 -19.22 -4.26 2.06
C GLY A 190 -19.01 -5.16 3.29
N ASP A 191 -20.04 -5.87 3.71
CA ASP A 191 -19.97 -6.82 4.82
C ASP A 191 -19.27 -8.10 4.31
N ASP A 192 -17.99 -8.29 4.70
CA ASP A 192 -17.08 -9.27 4.12
C ASP A 192 -16.92 -10.55 4.94
N ASP A 193 -17.73 -10.77 5.96
CA ASP A 193 -17.65 -11.95 6.86
C ASP A 193 -18.32 -13.20 6.24
N ARG A 194 -18.23 -13.35 4.93
CA ARG A 194 -18.81 -14.49 4.22
C ARG A 194 -17.85 -15.66 4.15
N ALA A 195 -18.30 -16.80 4.66
CA ALA A 195 -17.50 -18.03 4.55
C ALA A 195 -17.23 -18.41 3.10
N LEU A 196 -15.96 -18.66 2.77
CA LEU A 196 -15.54 -19.13 1.46
C LEU A 196 -16.23 -20.44 1.11
N ARG A 197 -16.59 -20.59 -0.18
CA ARG A 197 -17.19 -21.81 -0.71
C ARG A 197 -16.29 -22.38 -1.81
N ALA A 198 -16.05 -23.69 -1.77
CA ALA A 198 -15.40 -24.37 -2.87
C ALA A 198 -16.23 -24.31 -4.15
N ARG A 199 -15.56 -24.32 -5.30
CA ARG A 199 -16.15 -24.26 -6.65
C ARG A 199 -16.98 -22.99 -6.90
N SER A 200 -16.48 -21.85 -6.43
CA SER A 200 -17.12 -20.55 -6.60
C SER A 200 -16.11 -19.47 -6.95
N TRP A 201 -16.61 -18.43 -7.63
CA TRP A 201 -15.84 -17.26 -8.01
C TRP A 201 -15.95 -16.18 -6.98
N TRP A 202 -14.83 -15.50 -6.70
CA TRP A 202 -14.71 -14.44 -5.73
C TRP A 202 -13.88 -13.31 -6.29
N ARG A 203 -14.22 -12.08 -5.89
CA ARG A 203 -13.47 -10.88 -6.19
C ARG A 203 -12.86 -10.35 -4.89
N VAL A 204 -11.59 -10.04 -4.92
CA VAL A 204 -10.92 -9.35 -3.81
C VAL A 204 -11.39 -7.90 -3.78
N THR A 205 -11.95 -7.47 -2.66
CA THR A 205 -12.42 -6.10 -2.41
C THR A 205 -11.39 -5.29 -1.64
N HIS A 206 -10.65 -5.96 -0.74
CA HIS A 206 -9.61 -5.33 0.07
C HIS A 206 -8.53 -6.35 0.46
N VAL A 207 -7.31 -5.85 0.67
CA VAL A 207 -6.16 -6.61 1.17
C VAL A 207 -5.64 -5.88 2.40
N GLU A 208 -5.71 -6.54 3.56
CA GLU A 208 -5.19 -6.01 4.83
C GLU A 208 -3.66 -5.93 4.80
N ASP A 209 -3.08 -4.79 5.16
CA ASP A 209 -1.65 -4.52 5.11
C ASP A 209 -0.99 -4.31 6.49
N ASP A 210 -1.78 -4.34 7.57
CA ASP A 210 -1.30 -4.23 8.96
C ASP A 210 -0.40 -5.42 9.35
N ASP A 211 -0.77 -6.66 8.98
CA ASP A 211 0.11 -7.82 9.13
C ASP A 211 1.08 -7.92 7.95
N ARG A 212 2.27 -7.36 8.14
CA ARG A 212 3.33 -7.35 7.12
C ARG A 212 3.69 -8.76 6.60
N THR A 213 3.54 -9.81 7.41
CA THR A 213 3.87 -11.19 7.01
C THR A 213 2.81 -11.72 6.06
N LEU A 214 1.54 -11.57 6.42
CA LEU A 214 0.42 -11.97 5.57
C LEU A 214 0.35 -11.12 4.31
N PHE A 215 0.54 -9.81 4.42
CA PHE A 215 0.59 -8.91 3.26
C PHE A 215 1.68 -9.33 2.26
N THR A 216 2.91 -9.59 2.74
CA THR A 216 4.01 -10.03 1.88
C THR A 216 3.69 -11.34 1.15
N LEU A 217 3.02 -12.28 1.83
CA LEU A 217 2.59 -13.54 1.25
C LEU A 217 1.55 -13.32 0.13
N ILE A 218 0.57 -12.47 0.38
CA ILE A 218 -0.51 -12.12 -0.55
C ILE A 218 0.05 -11.36 -1.77
N ASP A 219 0.90 -10.36 -1.53
CA ASP A 219 1.55 -9.55 -2.59
C ASP A 219 2.47 -10.40 -3.49
N ALA A 220 3.18 -11.38 -2.92
CA ALA A 220 4.02 -12.31 -3.69
C ALA A 220 3.23 -13.10 -4.75
N LEU A 221 1.94 -13.36 -4.52
CA LEU A 221 1.04 -13.99 -5.48
C LEU A 221 0.50 -12.98 -6.52
N GLY A 222 0.66 -11.69 -6.27
CA GLY A 222 0.13 -10.60 -7.07
C GLY A 222 -1.36 -10.36 -6.83
N LEU A 223 -1.88 -10.76 -5.68
CA LEU A 223 -3.26 -10.48 -5.28
C LEU A 223 -3.39 -9.04 -4.83
N THR A 224 -4.38 -8.37 -5.36
CA THR A 224 -4.72 -6.98 -5.05
C THR A 224 -6.22 -6.80 -5.10
N LYS A 225 -6.71 -5.64 -4.70
CA LYS A 225 -8.10 -5.25 -4.99
C LYS A 225 -8.42 -5.52 -6.48
N ASP A 226 -9.63 -5.98 -6.74
CA ASP A 226 -10.19 -6.39 -8.05
C ASP A 226 -9.60 -7.70 -8.63
N SER A 227 -8.73 -8.42 -7.92
CA SER A 227 -8.31 -9.78 -8.30
C SER A 227 -9.51 -10.74 -8.30
N VAL A 228 -9.64 -11.54 -9.36
CA VAL A 228 -10.74 -12.50 -9.52
C VAL A 228 -10.21 -13.91 -9.32
N LEU A 229 -10.74 -14.63 -8.35
CA LEU A 229 -10.28 -15.94 -7.90
C LEU A 229 -11.37 -16.99 -8.11
N PHE A 230 -10.98 -18.18 -8.55
CA PHE A 230 -11.84 -19.35 -8.51
C PHE A 230 -11.42 -20.27 -7.37
N ILE A 231 -12.16 -20.29 -6.28
CA ILE A 231 -11.87 -21.16 -5.12
C ILE A 231 -12.13 -22.61 -5.51
N THR A 232 -11.11 -23.42 -5.51
CA THR A 232 -11.21 -24.85 -5.88
C THR A 232 -11.48 -25.74 -4.67
N ASP A 233 -10.92 -25.39 -3.51
CA ASP A 233 -11.03 -26.17 -2.29
C ASP A 233 -10.87 -25.29 -1.05
N VAL A 234 -11.54 -25.67 0.06
CA VAL A 234 -11.47 -25.00 1.36
C VAL A 234 -11.34 -26.07 2.43
N THR A 235 -10.29 -25.96 3.26
CA THR A 235 -10.00 -26.85 4.40
C THR A 235 -9.79 -26.03 5.68
N PRO A 236 -9.75 -26.65 6.85
CA PRO A 236 -9.43 -25.94 8.09
C PRO A 236 -8.04 -25.29 8.09
N GLU A 237 -7.10 -25.84 7.31
CA GLU A 237 -5.72 -25.35 7.21
C GLU A 237 -5.57 -24.19 6.23
N GLY A 238 -6.53 -24.02 5.29
CA GLY A 238 -6.47 -22.97 4.27
C GLY A 238 -7.37 -23.20 3.08
N PHE A 239 -7.14 -22.46 2.01
CA PHE A 239 -7.91 -22.56 0.79
C PHE A 239 -7.03 -22.57 -0.45
N THR A 240 -7.47 -23.30 -1.46
CA THR A 240 -6.81 -23.41 -2.77
C THR A 240 -7.66 -22.74 -3.83
N PHE A 241 -7.02 -22.00 -4.74
CA PHE A 241 -7.71 -21.25 -5.78
C PHE A 241 -6.90 -21.18 -7.07
N MET A 242 -7.62 -20.88 -8.16
CA MET A 242 -7.04 -20.51 -9.45
C MET A 242 -7.04 -18.99 -9.58
N TYR A 243 -5.91 -18.43 -10.00
CA TYR A 243 -5.74 -17.01 -10.27
C TYR A 243 -4.86 -16.83 -11.51
N GLU A 244 -5.34 -16.11 -12.50
CA GLU A 244 -4.63 -15.86 -13.77
C GLU A 244 -4.05 -17.13 -14.44
N GLY A 245 -4.80 -18.23 -14.38
CA GLY A 245 -4.42 -19.53 -14.94
C GLY A 245 -3.40 -20.32 -14.12
N GLU A 246 -3.10 -19.93 -12.91
CA GLU A 246 -2.19 -20.62 -11.99
C GLU A 246 -2.91 -21.03 -10.71
N ARG A 247 -2.48 -22.14 -10.10
CA ARG A 247 -3.03 -22.66 -8.85
C ARG A 247 -2.20 -22.22 -7.67
N PHE A 248 -2.87 -21.69 -6.65
CA PHE A 248 -2.24 -21.22 -5.41
C PHE A 248 -2.98 -21.80 -4.20
N THR A 249 -2.28 -21.85 -3.07
CA THR A 249 -2.84 -22.19 -1.77
C THR A 249 -2.40 -21.16 -0.74
N LEU A 250 -3.33 -20.66 0.06
CA LEU A 250 -3.08 -19.77 1.17
C LEU A 250 -3.53 -20.41 2.49
N PRO A 251 -2.84 -20.14 3.61
CA PRO A 251 -3.25 -20.61 4.93
C PRO A 251 -4.55 -19.94 5.36
N ALA A 252 -5.27 -20.58 6.29
CA ALA A 252 -6.54 -20.04 6.82
C ALA A 252 -6.41 -18.62 7.38
N ALA A 253 -5.29 -18.28 8.00
CA ALA A 253 -5.02 -16.93 8.50
C ALA A 253 -5.07 -15.85 7.39
N ALA A 254 -4.70 -16.18 6.16
CA ALA A 254 -4.75 -15.23 5.06
C ALA A 254 -6.19 -14.90 4.61
N HIS A 255 -7.19 -15.68 5.01
CA HIS A 255 -8.60 -15.35 4.73
C HIS A 255 -9.03 -14.08 5.49
N ALA A 256 -8.55 -13.91 6.72
CA ALA A 256 -8.84 -12.69 7.49
C ALA A 256 -8.17 -11.43 6.92
N ALA A 257 -7.08 -11.61 6.14
CA ALA A 257 -6.37 -10.51 5.49
C ALA A 257 -6.88 -10.24 4.04
N LEU A 258 -7.83 -11.02 3.55
CA LEU A 258 -8.41 -10.88 2.20
C LEU A 258 -9.92 -10.74 2.30
N ASN A 259 -10.42 -9.52 2.20
CA ASN A 259 -11.84 -9.30 2.07
C ASN A 259 -12.25 -9.64 0.63
N MET A 260 -13.24 -10.50 0.49
CA MET A 260 -13.67 -11.00 -0.81
C MET A 260 -15.20 -11.08 -0.89
N GLU A 261 -15.74 -10.80 -2.04
CA GLU A 261 -17.17 -10.97 -2.34
C GLU A 261 -17.41 -12.07 -3.36
N PRO A 262 -18.46 -12.89 -3.20
CA PRO A 262 -18.83 -13.89 -4.19
C PRO A 262 -19.34 -13.20 -5.46
N MET A 263 -18.89 -13.69 -6.61
CA MET A 263 -19.34 -13.21 -7.91
C MET A 263 -20.54 -14.02 -8.41
N THR A 264 -21.49 -13.34 -8.99
CA THR A 264 -22.60 -13.96 -9.71
C THR A 264 -22.13 -14.50 -11.07
N ASP A 265 -22.88 -15.45 -11.65
CA ASP A 265 -22.56 -15.99 -12.97
C ASP A 265 -22.54 -14.91 -14.07
N ASP A 266 -23.34 -13.85 -13.93
CA ASP A 266 -23.36 -12.74 -14.85
C ASP A 266 -22.09 -11.87 -14.74
N GLU A 267 -21.59 -11.66 -13.54
CA GLU A 267 -20.32 -10.94 -13.30
C GLU A 267 -19.14 -11.74 -13.82
N VAL A 268 -19.12 -13.06 -13.58
CA VAL A 268 -18.08 -13.95 -14.11
C VAL A 268 -18.04 -13.90 -15.63
N ARG A 269 -19.22 -13.99 -16.30
CA ARG A 269 -19.29 -13.92 -17.77
C ARG A 269 -18.81 -12.58 -18.33
N ARG A 270 -18.94 -11.50 -17.58
CA ARG A 270 -18.48 -10.16 -17.99
C ARG A 270 -17.03 -9.89 -17.62
N SER A 271 -16.44 -10.70 -16.74
CA SER A 271 -15.05 -10.55 -16.29
C SER A 271 -14.12 -11.31 -17.24
N PRO A 272 -13.34 -10.62 -18.08
CA PRO A 272 -12.39 -11.28 -18.95
C PRO A 272 -11.24 -11.93 -18.18
N GLU A 273 -11.06 -11.55 -16.93
CA GLU A 273 -10.04 -12.06 -16.01
C GLU A 273 -10.37 -13.47 -15.51
N ALA A 274 -11.66 -13.86 -15.49
CA ALA A 274 -12.10 -15.16 -15.01
C ALA A 274 -11.47 -16.32 -15.80
N ASP A 275 -11.36 -16.17 -17.12
CA ASP A 275 -10.76 -17.17 -18.02
C ASP A 275 -9.36 -16.80 -18.50
N ALA A 276 -8.74 -15.80 -17.88
CA ALA A 276 -7.43 -15.32 -18.29
C ALA A 276 -6.31 -16.20 -17.75
N ARG A 277 -5.22 -16.26 -18.52
CA ARG A 277 -3.95 -16.82 -18.09
C ARG A 277 -2.82 -15.86 -18.40
N ARG A 278 -1.74 -15.97 -17.65
CA ARG A 278 -0.55 -15.14 -17.87
C ARG A 278 0.11 -15.43 -19.22
N LEU A 279 0.62 -14.40 -19.89
CA LEU A 279 1.33 -14.53 -21.17
C LEU A 279 2.52 -15.50 -21.10
N THR A 280 3.13 -15.64 -19.93
CA THR A 280 4.20 -16.61 -19.67
C THR A 280 3.80 -18.07 -19.90
N ARG A 281 2.50 -18.35 -20.02
CA ARG A 281 1.94 -19.68 -20.34
C ARG A 281 1.58 -19.85 -21.82
N LEU A 282 1.93 -18.88 -22.66
CA LEU A 282 1.75 -19.01 -24.11
C LEU A 282 2.78 -20.00 -24.67
N GLU A 283 2.30 -20.92 -25.50
CA GLU A 283 3.17 -21.91 -26.15
C GLU A 283 3.69 -21.39 -27.50
N PRO A 284 4.90 -21.81 -27.93
CA PRO A 284 5.42 -21.48 -29.25
C PRO A 284 4.46 -21.95 -30.36
N GLY A 285 4.29 -21.11 -31.39
CA GLY A 285 3.38 -21.40 -32.52
C GLY A 285 1.91 -21.10 -32.24
N VAL A 286 1.55 -20.74 -31.00
CA VAL A 286 0.18 -20.36 -30.64
C VAL A 286 0.01 -18.85 -30.66
N THR A 287 -1.09 -18.39 -31.23
CA THR A 287 -1.52 -16.98 -31.18
C THR A 287 -2.65 -16.83 -30.17
N ALA A 288 -2.53 -15.91 -29.26
CA ALA A 288 -3.55 -15.60 -28.26
C ALA A 288 -4.03 -14.15 -28.39
N ARG A 289 -5.20 -13.86 -27.81
CA ARG A 289 -5.71 -12.49 -27.68
C ARG A 289 -5.45 -11.96 -26.28
N ILE A 290 -4.91 -10.77 -26.18
CA ILE A 290 -4.71 -10.07 -24.91
C ILE A 290 -6.09 -9.65 -24.37
N VAL A 291 -6.39 -10.03 -23.13
CA VAL A 291 -7.64 -9.66 -22.44
C VAL A 291 -7.43 -8.47 -21.50
N GLY A 292 -6.19 -8.22 -21.07
CA GLY A 292 -5.84 -7.08 -20.23
C GLY A 292 -4.45 -7.21 -19.63
N LEU A 293 -4.20 -6.38 -18.63
CA LEU A 293 -3.05 -6.49 -17.73
C LEU A 293 -3.56 -6.86 -16.34
N SER A 294 -2.80 -7.69 -15.63
CA SER A 294 -3.07 -8.04 -14.23
C SER A 294 -3.37 -6.79 -13.39
N PRO A 295 -4.31 -6.84 -12.45
CA PRO A 295 -4.56 -5.76 -11.50
C PRO A 295 -3.30 -5.33 -10.72
N SER A 296 -2.40 -6.28 -10.45
CA SER A 296 -1.11 -6.03 -9.79
C SER A 296 -0.09 -5.31 -10.69
N CYS A 297 -0.32 -5.19 -12.00
CA CYS A 297 0.51 -4.41 -12.90
C CYS A 297 0.23 -2.92 -12.74
N ARG A 298 1.07 -2.18 -12.05
CA ARG A 298 0.86 -0.77 -11.72
C ARG A 298 2.03 0.12 -12.18
N GLY A 299 1.88 1.40 -12.04
CA GLY A 299 2.93 2.41 -12.22
C GLY A 299 3.56 2.45 -13.60
N ALA A 300 4.87 2.65 -13.64
CA ALA A 300 5.65 2.82 -14.86
C ALA A 300 5.64 1.57 -15.76
N LEU A 301 5.64 0.37 -15.17
CA LEU A 301 5.60 -0.88 -15.94
C LEU A 301 4.28 -1.01 -16.70
N ARG A 302 3.15 -0.73 -16.04
CA ARG A 302 1.84 -0.75 -16.69
C ARG A 302 1.78 0.19 -17.89
N ARG A 303 2.21 1.44 -17.72
CA ARG A 303 2.26 2.42 -18.81
C ARG A 303 3.13 1.92 -19.97
N ARG A 304 4.34 1.43 -19.65
CA ARG A 304 5.26 0.89 -20.66
C ARG A 304 4.67 -0.27 -21.45
N LEU A 305 4.01 -1.21 -20.79
CA LEU A 305 3.40 -2.36 -21.49
C LEU A 305 2.24 -1.90 -22.41
N LEU A 306 1.44 -0.95 -21.97
CA LEU A 306 0.38 -0.36 -22.80
C LEU A 306 0.96 0.38 -24.02
N ASP A 307 2.00 1.19 -23.84
CA ASP A 307 2.68 1.93 -24.92
C ASP A 307 3.32 0.99 -25.95
N LEU A 308 3.84 -0.16 -25.50
CA LEU A 308 4.36 -1.21 -26.35
C LEU A 308 3.28 -1.97 -27.12
N GLY A 309 2.00 -1.72 -26.86
CA GLY A 309 0.88 -2.30 -27.59
C GLY A 309 0.27 -3.55 -26.93
N PHE A 310 0.66 -3.89 -25.69
CA PHE A 310 0.00 -4.95 -24.94
C PHE A 310 -1.34 -4.46 -24.37
N VAL A 311 -2.28 -4.18 -25.28
CA VAL A 311 -3.61 -3.66 -24.96
C VAL A 311 -4.66 -4.71 -25.23
N ARG A 312 -5.79 -4.61 -24.53
CA ARG A 312 -6.94 -5.49 -24.72
C ARG A 312 -7.36 -5.57 -26.20
N GLY A 313 -7.53 -6.79 -26.68
CA GLY A 313 -7.93 -7.08 -28.05
C GLY A 313 -6.78 -7.28 -29.04
N SER A 314 -5.55 -6.87 -28.70
CA SER A 314 -4.37 -7.15 -29.54
C SER A 314 -4.09 -8.65 -29.56
N THR A 315 -3.60 -9.16 -30.68
CA THR A 315 -3.05 -10.52 -30.80
C THR A 315 -1.58 -10.54 -30.40
N VAL A 316 -1.16 -11.64 -29.80
CA VAL A 316 0.22 -11.88 -29.37
C VAL A 316 0.63 -13.32 -29.67
N SER A 317 1.86 -13.51 -30.15
CA SER A 317 2.49 -14.82 -30.33
C SER A 317 3.95 -14.76 -29.88
N ILE A 318 4.56 -15.91 -29.64
CA ILE A 318 6.01 -15.99 -29.41
C ILE A 318 6.70 -15.86 -30.75
N ASP A 319 7.59 -14.90 -30.89
CA ASP A 319 8.45 -14.71 -32.06
C ASP A 319 9.79 -15.46 -31.89
N LEU A 320 10.45 -15.28 -30.75
CA LEU A 320 11.73 -15.91 -30.44
C LEU A 320 11.85 -16.17 -28.93
N VAL A 321 12.38 -17.34 -28.60
CA VAL A 321 12.77 -17.67 -27.22
C VAL A 321 14.30 -17.61 -27.14
N SER A 322 14.85 -16.86 -26.17
CA SER A 322 16.28 -16.84 -25.95
C SER A 322 16.81 -18.23 -25.55
N PRO A 323 18.10 -18.55 -25.78
CA PRO A 323 18.65 -19.86 -25.45
C PRO A 323 18.51 -20.27 -23.97
N MET A 324 18.44 -19.29 -23.09
CA MET A 324 18.24 -19.48 -21.64
C MET A 324 16.74 -19.45 -21.24
N GLY A 325 15.81 -19.36 -22.19
CA GLY A 325 14.37 -19.25 -21.93
C GLY A 325 13.89 -17.87 -21.46
N ASN A 326 14.79 -16.95 -21.17
CA ASN A 326 14.45 -15.61 -20.70
C ASN A 326 15.53 -14.59 -21.12
N PRO A 327 15.19 -13.47 -21.81
CA PRO A 327 13.83 -13.02 -22.17
C PRO A 327 13.19 -13.81 -23.33
N VAL A 328 11.88 -13.60 -23.51
CA VAL A 328 11.13 -14.10 -24.67
C VAL A 328 10.70 -12.90 -25.52
N ALA A 329 10.89 -12.98 -26.84
CA ALA A 329 10.39 -11.98 -27.78
C ALA A 329 8.96 -12.37 -28.18
N TYR A 330 8.05 -11.43 -28.05
CA TYR A 330 6.65 -11.57 -28.42
C TYR A 330 6.31 -10.68 -29.60
N ALA A 331 5.69 -11.22 -30.61
CA ALA A 331 5.14 -10.46 -31.73
C ALA A 331 3.79 -9.87 -31.31
N VAL A 332 3.70 -8.56 -31.26
CA VAL A 332 2.49 -7.80 -30.98
C VAL A 332 2.39 -6.61 -31.93
N ARG A 333 1.23 -6.40 -32.59
CA ARG A 333 1.01 -5.30 -33.53
C ARG A 333 2.08 -5.16 -34.61
N GLY A 334 2.63 -6.28 -35.08
CA GLY A 334 3.67 -6.32 -36.12
C GLY A 334 5.09 -6.00 -35.65
N THR A 335 5.31 -5.89 -34.34
CA THR A 335 6.64 -5.62 -33.74
C THR A 335 7.02 -6.75 -32.79
N ALA A 336 8.29 -7.19 -32.85
CA ALA A 336 8.85 -8.12 -31.88
C ALA A 336 9.36 -7.38 -30.65
N ILE A 337 8.86 -7.70 -29.47
CA ILE A 337 9.18 -7.06 -28.21
C ILE A 337 9.69 -8.09 -27.23
N ALA A 338 10.95 -7.95 -26.80
CA ALA A 338 11.54 -8.82 -25.80
C ALA A 338 11.10 -8.41 -24.39
N LEU A 339 10.46 -9.34 -23.67
CA LEU A 339 10.09 -9.18 -22.28
C LEU A 339 10.75 -10.25 -21.42
N ARG A 340 11.18 -9.85 -20.23
CA ARG A 340 11.55 -10.80 -19.20
C ARG A 340 10.31 -11.46 -18.60
N HIS A 341 10.50 -12.62 -18.00
CA HIS A 341 9.40 -13.38 -17.39
C HIS A 341 8.65 -12.58 -16.32
N ASP A 342 9.36 -11.80 -15.50
CA ASP A 342 8.81 -10.91 -14.48
C ASP A 342 7.96 -9.77 -15.05
N GLN A 343 8.16 -9.38 -16.32
CA GLN A 343 7.35 -8.39 -17.03
C GLN A 343 6.17 -9.06 -17.77
N ALA A 344 6.43 -10.16 -18.46
CA ALA A 344 5.44 -10.88 -19.26
C ALA A 344 4.30 -11.48 -18.39
N ARG A 345 4.59 -11.83 -17.13
CA ARG A 345 3.59 -12.36 -16.19
C ARG A 345 2.39 -11.43 -15.95
N TYR A 346 2.56 -10.13 -16.15
CA TYR A 346 1.50 -9.14 -15.97
C TYR A 346 0.56 -8.99 -17.16
N ILE A 347 0.86 -9.64 -18.29
CA ILE A 347 0.00 -9.60 -19.47
C ILE A 347 -0.92 -10.79 -19.44
N LEU A 348 -2.22 -10.55 -19.51
CA LEU A 348 -3.25 -11.56 -19.47
C LEU A 348 -3.76 -11.89 -20.88
N ILE A 349 -3.81 -13.17 -21.22
CA ILE A 349 -4.30 -13.71 -22.48
C ILE A 349 -5.51 -14.59 -22.25
N GLY A 350 -6.45 -14.57 -23.18
CA GLY A 350 -7.62 -15.44 -23.14
C GLY A 350 -7.27 -16.91 -23.44
N THR A 351 -8.05 -17.83 -22.89
CA THR A 351 -7.89 -19.28 -23.09
C THR A 351 -8.31 -19.75 -24.48
N GLY A 352 -9.05 -18.94 -25.25
CA GLY A 352 -9.44 -19.22 -26.61
C GLY A 352 -8.27 -19.11 -27.59
N SER A 353 -7.72 -20.24 -28.03
CA SER A 353 -6.80 -20.29 -29.16
C SER A 353 -7.55 -19.92 -30.44
N SER A 354 -7.30 -18.76 -31.04
CA SER A 354 -7.58 -18.58 -32.45
C SER A 354 -6.55 -19.43 -33.20
N GLN A 355 -6.99 -20.53 -33.82
CA GLN A 355 -6.18 -21.22 -34.83
C GLN A 355 -5.78 -20.18 -35.89
N PRO A 356 -4.54 -20.20 -36.41
CA PRO A 356 -4.17 -19.38 -37.53
C PRO A 356 -5.01 -19.83 -38.75
N SER A 357 -5.72 -18.89 -39.35
CA SER A 357 -6.38 -19.07 -40.63
C SER A 357 -5.39 -19.05 -41.78
#